data_214eb4bd6c83ece3824f634b2ca78301
#
_entry.id   214eb4bd6c83ece3824f634b2ca78301
#
_cell.length_a   1.000
_cell.length_b   1.000
_cell.length_c   1.000
_cell.angle_alpha   90.00
_cell.angle_beta   90.00
_cell.angle_gamma   90.00
#
_symmetry.space_group_name_H-M   'P 1'
#
loop_
_entity.id
_entity.type
_entity.pdbx_description
1 polymer ?
#
loop_
_entity_poly.entity_id
_entity_poly.type
_entity_poly.pdbx_seq_one_letter_code
_entity_poly.pdbx_strand_id
1 'polypeptide(L)'
;MKKLNGRVTISVLAVLTTAIAFTGLMGVGQAFAQGASDAASSGGSKLLGAGLAFGLAAAGAGIGLGFVGAAGLAAISDNPKMQSRVFIFVGMVESIAIYGIVMMFIILGQ
;
A
#
# COMPACT_ATOMS: atom_id res chain seq x y z
N MET A 1 -9.16 16.21 -33.54
CA MET A 1 -8.76 15.86 -32.14
C MET A 1 -8.14 17.09 -31.50
N LYS A 2 -8.85 17.72 -30.52
CA LYS A 2 -8.37 18.93 -29.83
C LYS A 2 -7.18 18.53 -28.95
N LYS A 3 -5.99 19.11 -29.19
CA LYS A 3 -4.84 18.99 -28.28
C LYS A 3 -5.26 19.57 -26.92
N LEU A 4 -5.50 18.73 -25.95
CA LEU A 4 -5.68 19.19 -24.56
C LEU A 4 -4.38 19.90 -24.15
N ASN A 5 -4.51 21.14 -23.68
CA ASN A 5 -3.36 21.88 -23.14
C ASN A 5 -2.74 21.06 -22.02
N GLY A 6 -1.42 20.85 -22.04
CA GLY A 6 -0.70 20.01 -21.05
C GLY A 6 -1.04 20.34 -19.59
N ARG A 7 -1.35 21.62 -19.31
CA ARG A 7 -1.80 22.07 -17.98
C ARG A 7 -3.15 21.45 -17.58
N VAL A 8 -4.10 21.33 -18.51
CA VAL A 8 -5.41 20.71 -18.27
C VAL A 8 -5.25 19.21 -18.04
N THR A 9 -4.37 18.54 -18.79
CA THR A 9 -4.09 17.12 -18.63
C THR A 9 -3.47 16.82 -17.26
N ILE A 10 -2.51 17.65 -16.83
CA ILE A 10 -1.87 17.52 -15.50
C ILE A 10 -2.88 17.75 -14.38
N SER A 11 -3.76 18.77 -14.50
CA SER A 11 -4.80 19.04 -13.50
C SER A 11 -5.81 17.90 -13.40
N VAL A 12 -6.23 17.34 -14.53
CA VAL A 12 -7.16 16.21 -14.57
C VAL A 12 -6.53 14.96 -13.94
N LEU A 13 -5.26 14.67 -14.26
CA LEU A 13 -4.52 13.56 -13.64
C LEU A 13 -4.38 13.77 -12.13
N ALA A 14 -4.04 14.97 -11.68
CA ALA A 14 -3.90 15.27 -10.26
C ALA A 14 -5.23 15.10 -9.50
N VAL A 15 -6.34 15.56 -10.07
CA VAL A 15 -7.68 15.37 -9.49
C VAL A 15 -8.06 13.89 -9.46
N LEU A 16 -7.76 13.14 -10.52
CA LEU A 16 -8.07 11.71 -10.60
C LEU A 16 -7.28 10.90 -9.56
N THR A 17 -5.97 11.18 -9.43
CA THR A 17 -5.13 10.50 -8.43
C THR A 17 -5.54 10.85 -7.00
N THR A 18 -5.90 12.10 -6.74
CA THR A 18 -6.41 12.52 -5.42
C THR A 18 -7.75 11.87 -5.10
N ALA A 19 -8.65 11.77 -6.07
CA ALA A 19 -9.95 11.12 -5.90
C ALA A 19 -9.80 9.61 -5.62
N ILE A 20 -8.91 8.92 -6.33
CA ILE A 20 -8.63 7.49 -6.12
C ILE A 20 -8.03 7.27 -4.73
N ALA A 21 -7.08 8.10 -4.31
CA ALA A 21 -6.46 8.01 -2.99
C ALA A 21 -7.49 8.28 -1.88
N PHE A 22 -8.37 9.26 -2.06
CA PHE A 22 -9.43 9.59 -1.10
C PHE A 22 -10.48 8.49 -1.00
N THR A 23 -10.91 7.91 -2.13
CA THR A 23 -11.86 6.79 -2.17
C THR A 23 -11.27 5.54 -1.52
N GLY A 24 -9.99 5.26 -1.76
CA GLY A 24 -9.27 4.17 -1.11
C GLY A 24 -9.19 4.34 0.40
N LEU A 25 -8.85 5.55 0.87
CA LEU A 25 -8.77 5.87 2.30
C LEU A 25 -10.14 5.80 3.00
N MET A 26 -11.20 6.30 2.34
CA MET A 26 -12.57 6.21 2.85
C MET A 26 -13.09 4.78 2.88
N GLY A 27 -12.78 3.97 1.85
CA GLY A 27 -13.15 2.55 1.79
C GLY A 27 -12.52 1.74 2.91
N VAL A 28 -11.25 2.01 3.23
CA VAL A 28 -10.56 1.43 4.38
C VAL A 28 -11.25 1.84 5.69
N GLY A 29 -11.59 3.12 5.85
CA GLY A 29 -12.30 3.61 7.05
C GLY A 29 -13.66 2.95 7.27
N GLN A 30 -14.43 2.71 6.21
CA GLN A 30 -15.72 2.01 6.29
C GLN A 30 -15.55 0.53 6.61
N ALA A 31 -14.56 -0.13 6.03
CA ALA A 31 -14.24 -1.52 6.34
C ALA A 31 -13.83 -1.69 7.82
N PHE A 32 -13.08 -0.72 8.37
CA PHE A 32 -12.75 -0.67 9.80
C PHE A 32 -13.99 -0.46 10.68
N ALA A 33 -14.91 0.43 10.29
CA ALA A 33 -16.12 0.71 11.05
C ALA A 33 -17.07 -0.48 11.07
N GLN A 34 -17.24 -1.19 9.95
CA GLN A 34 -18.04 -2.41 9.88
C GLN A 34 -17.39 -3.56 10.64
N GLY A 35 -16.08 -3.76 10.50
CA GLY A 35 -15.35 -4.77 11.26
C GLY A 35 -15.40 -4.55 12.77
N ALA A 36 -15.46 -3.28 13.23
CA ALA A 36 -15.62 -2.96 14.64
C ALA A 36 -17.03 -3.30 15.19
N SER A 37 -18.08 -3.20 14.37
CA SER A 37 -19.44 -3.60 14.78
C SER A 37 -19.61 -5.14 14.79
N ASP A 38 -18.94 -5.85 13.90
CA ASP A 38 -18.93 -7.31 13.87
C ASP A 38 -17.99 -7.92 14.93
N ALA A 39 -17.03 -7.14 15.44
CA ALA A 39 -16.10 -7.53 16.49
C ALA A 39 -16.75 -7.72 17.88
N ALA A 40 -18.05 -7.42 18.03
CA ALA A 40 -18.81 -7.74 19.23
C ALA A 40 -18.97 -9.26 19.46
N SER A 41 -18.69 -10.10 18.44
CA SER A 41 -18.54 -11.55 18.57
C SER A 41 -17.07 -11.92 18.73
N SER A 42 -16.76 -12.96 19.51
CA SER A 42 -15.37 -13.42 19.73
C SER A 42 -14.63 -13.78 18.42
N GLY A 43 -15.35 -14.18 17.36
CA GLY A 43 -14.80 -14.42 16.03
C GLY A 43 -14.50 -13.14 15.24
N GLY A 44 -15.29 -12.08 15.41
CA GLY A 44 -15.12 -10.83 14.71
C GLY A 44 -13.87 -10.07 15.13
N SER A 45 -13.53 -10.05 16.42
CA SER A 45 -12.31 -9.40 16.91
C SER A 45 -11.03 -10.03 16.36
N LYS A 46 -11.05 -11.36 16.20
CA LYS A 46 -9.95 -12.14 15.63
C LYS A 46 -9.74 -11.82 14.14
N LEU A 47 -10.81 -11.80 13.38
CA LEU A 47 -10.78 -11.44 11.97
C LEU A 47 -10.32 -9.99 11.76
N LEU A 48 -10.81 -9.06 12.60
CA LEU A 48 -10.39 -7.68 12.57
C LEU A 48 -8.90 -7.53 12.90
N GLY A 49 -8.42 -8.19 13.94
CA GLY A 49 -7.01 -8.18 14.31
C GLY A 49 -6.11 -8.72 13.21
N ALA A 50 -6.50 -9.83 12.58
CA ALA A 50 -5.78 -10.42 11.46
C ALA A 50 -5.75 -9.50 10.23
N GLY A 51 -6.89 -8.91 9.89
CA GLY A 51 -7.01 -7.94 8.79
C GLY A 51 -6.18 -6.68 9.01
N LEU A 52 -6.17 -6.15 10.24
CA LEU A 52 -5.35 -5.02 10.64
C LEU A 52 -3.86 -5.33 10.55
N ALA A 53 -3.44 -6.47 11.06
CA ALA A 53 -2.03 -6.87 11.04
C ALA A 53 -1.49 -6.92 9.60
N PHE A 54 -2.20 -7.56 8.69
CA PHE A 54 -1.81 -7.60 7.28
C PHE A 54 -2.00 -6.24 6.57
N GLY A 55 -3.14 -5.59 6.78
CA GLY A 55 -3.49 -4.34 6.11
C GLY A 55 -2.51 -3.20 6.40
N LEU A 56 -2.12 -3.03 7.66
CA LEU A 56 -1.14 -2.01 8.05
C LEU A 56 0.27 -2.33 7.55
N ALA A 57 0.67 -3.61 7.59
CA ALA A 57 1.95 -4.03 7.04
C ALA A 57 2.02 -3.83 5.52
N ALA A 58 0.97 -4.23 4.80
CA ALA A 58 0.87 -4.05 3.35
C ALA A 58 0.85 -2.57 2.95
N ALA A 59 0.13 -1.72 3.70
CA ALA A 59 0.12 -0.26 3.48
C ALA A 59 1.52 0.34 3.70
N GLY A 60 2.19 -0.04 4.78
CA GLY A 60 3.56 0.42 5.06
C GLY A 60 4.56 -0.03 4.00
N ALA A 61 4.49 -1.29 3.57
CA ALA A 61 5.32 -1.81 2.49
C ALA A 61 5.03 -1.09 1.16
N GLY A 62 3.77 -0.83 0.83
CA GLY A 62 3.38 -0.11 -0.39
C GLY A 62 3.92 1.31 -0.44
N ILE A 63 3.84 2.05 0.67
CA ILE A 63 4.43 3.39 0.79
C ILE A 63 5.96 3.32 0.64
N GLY A 64 6.60 2.40 1.36
CA GLY A 64 8.04 2.18 1.29
C GLY A 64 8.51 1.82 -0.12
N LEU A 65 7.76 0.95 -0.81
CA LEU A 65 8.03 0.56 -2.19
C LEU A 65 7.91 1.74 -3.15
N GLY A 66 6.95 2.64 -2.92
CA GLY A 66 6.81 3.86 -3.70
C GLY A 66 8.07 4.73 -3.63
N PHE A 67 8.60 4.97 -2.43
CA PHE A 67 9.82 5.76 -2.25
C PHE A 67 11.07 5.06 -2.79
N VAL A 68 11.26 3.79 -2.44
CA VAL A 68 12.41 3.00 -2.90
C VAL A 68 12.37 2.80 -4.41
N GLY A 69 11.19 2.57 -4.98
CA GLY A 69 10.99 2.41 -6.42
C GLY A 69 11.35 3.68 -7.18
N ALA A 70 10.84 4.83 -6.76
CA ALA A 70 11.14 6.11 -7.39
C ALA A 70 12.64 6.45 -7.33
N ALA A 71 13.24 6.34 -6.14
CA ALA A 71 14.66 6.59 -5.95
C ALA A 71 15.54 5.56 -6.68
N GLY A 72 15.10 4.30 -6.68
CA GLY A 72 15.79 3.20 -7.35
C GLY A 72 15.81 3.35 -8.87
N LEU A 73 14.68 3.73 -9.48
CA LEU A 73 14.61 3.99 -10.91
C LEU A 73 15.51 5.16 -11.33
N ALA A 74 15.55 6.22 -10.53
CA ALA A 74 16.47 7.34 -10.75
C ALA A 74 17.93 6.88 -10.68
N ALA A 75 18.31 6.10 -9.65
CA ALA A 75 19.67 5.58 -9.49
C ALA A 75 20.09 4.64 -10.63
N ILE A 76 19.17 3.81 -11.15
CA ILE A 76 19.44 2.92 -12.30
C ILE A 76 19.60 3.74 -13.58
N SER A 77 18.83 4.81 -13.75
CA SER A 77 18.95 5.70 -14.90
C SER A 77 20.31 6.39 -14.95
N ASP A 78 20.85 6.80 -13.79
CA ASP A 78 22.17 7.41 -13.70
C ASP A 78 23.30 6.36 -13.84
N ASN A 79 23.12 5.19 -13.27
CA ASN A 79 24.10 4.12 -13.31
C ASN A 79 23.45 2.74 -13.32
N PRO A 80 23.38 2.07 -14.49
CA PRO A 80 22.77 0.74 -14.63
C PRO A 80 23.35 -0.34 -13.69
N LYS A 81 24.58 -0.17 -13.20
CA LYS A 81 25.21 -1.11 -12.26
C LYS A 81 24.55 -1.09 -10.87
N MET A 82 23.71 -0.08 -10.58
CA MET A 82 22.98 0.03 -9.33
C MET A 82 21.75 -0.90 -9.27
N GLN A 83 21.34 -1.50 -10.37
CA GLN A 83 20.14 -2.35 -10.47
C GLN A 83 20.10 -3.43 -9.39
N SER A 84 21.12 -4.19 -9.19
CA SER A 84 21.16 -5.27 -8.19
C SER A 84 20.98 -4.74 -6.76
N ARG A 85 21.56 -3.58 -6.44
CA ARG A 85 21.40 -2.97 -5.11
C ARG A 85 19.97 -2.47 -4.89
N VAL A 86 19.35 -1.88 -5.91
CA VAL A 86 17.96 -1.43 -5.86
C VAL A 86 17.02 -2.61 -5.60
N PHE A 87 17.22 -3.74 -6.26
CA PHE A 87 16.41 -4.94 -6.01
C PHE A 87 16.55 -5.48 -4.60
N ILE A 88 17.72 -5.36 -3.96
CA ILE A 88 17.89 -5.74 -2.56
C ILE A 88 17.02 -4.85 -1.66
N PHE A 89 17.02 -3.53 -1.87
CA PHE A 89 16.18 -2.61 -1.10
C PHE A 89 14.68 -2.86 -1.32
N VAL A 90 14.27 -3.14 -2.56
CA VAL A 90 12.89 -3.53 -2.87
C VAL A 90 12.49 -4.78 -2.07
N GLY A 91 13.31 -5.83 -2.08
CA GLY A 91 13.04 -7.07 -1.33
C GLY A 91 12.99 -6.85 0.18
N MET A 92 13.83 -5.94 0.73
CA MET A 92 13.77 -5.57 2.15
C MET A 92 12.46 -4.88 2.51
N VAL A 93 11.92 -4.02 1.65
CA VAL A 93 10.63 -3.36 1.88
C VAL A 93 9.47 -4.34 1.72
N GLU A 94 9.52 -5.23 0.74
CA GLU A 94 8.50 -6.29 0.54
C GLU A 94 8.41 -7.24 1.75
N SER A 95 9.51 -7.49 2.44
CA SER A 95 9.50 -8.39 3.60
C SER A 95 8.58 -7.90 4.73
N ILE A 96 8.30 -6.61 4.82
CA ILE A 96 7.35 -6.05 5.79
C ILE A 96 5.94 -6.61 5.56
N ALA A 97 5.48 -6.68 4.31
CA ALA A 97 4.18 -7.28 3.97
C ALA A 97 4.16 -8.78 4.28
N ILE A 98 5.26 -9.48 4.05
CA ILE A 98 5.39 -10.92 4.37
C ILE A 98 5.24 -11.15 5.89
N TYR A 99 5.88 -10.33 6.71
CA TYR A 99 5.69 -10.40 8.17
C TYR A 99 4.24 -10.13 8.57
N GLY A 100 3.55 -9.20 7.88
CA GLY A 100 2.13 -8.95 8.09
C GLY A 100 1.26 -10.17 7.79
N ILE A 101 1.56 -10.91 6.71
CA ILE A 101 0.88 -12.17 6.38
C ILE A 101 1.11 -13.23 7.47
N VAL A 102 2.34 -13.38 7.95
CA VAL A 102 2.68 -14.31 9.02
C VAL A 102 1.89 -13.99 10.28
N MET A 103 1.85 -12.72 10.69
CA MET A 103 1.06 -12.29 11.85
C MET A 103 -0.43 -12.56 11.68
N MET A 104 -0.97 -12.31 10.47
CA MET A 104 -2.35 -12.63 10.14
C MET A 104 -2.65 -14.13 10.37
N PHE A 105 -1.80 -15.01 9.87
CA PHE A 105 -1.99 -16.46 10.06
C PHE A 105 -1.83 -16.89 11.51
N ILE A 106 -0.91 -16.32 12.26
CA ILE A 106 -0.75 -16.59 13.70
C ILE A 106 -2.03 -16.22 14.45
N ILE A 107 -2.61 -15.04 14.18
CA ILE A 107 -3.85 -14.60 14.81
C ILE A 107 -5.01 -15.52 14.44
N LEU A 108 -5.13 -15.90 13.17
CA LEU A 108 -6.20 -16.79 12.70
C LEU A 108 -6.05 -18.23 13.24
N GLY A 109 -4.84 -18.67 13.51
CA GLY A 109 -4.54 -20.01 14.01
C GLY A 109 -4.79 -20.21 15.51
N GLN A 110 -4.97 -19.15 16.29
CA GLN A 110 -5.31 -19.21 17.73
C GLN A 110 -6.82 -19.36 17.93
#